data_adb1e526ebbc3c58d8befda91263d415
#
_entry.id   adb1e526ebbc3c58d8befda91263d415
#
_cell.length_a   1.000
_cell.length_b   1.000
_cell.length_c   1.000
_cell.angle_alpha   90.00
_cell.angle_beta   90.00
_cell.angle_gamma   90.00
#
_symmetry.space_group_name_H-M   'P 1'
#
loop_
_entity.id
_entity.type
_entity.pdbx_description
1 polymer ?
#
loop_
_entity_poly.entity_id
_entity_poly.type
_entity_poly.pdbx_seq_one_letter_code
_entity_poly.pdbx_strand_id
1 'polypeptide(L)' 'MQSLPTHFDQRINWRVDDFCLAHGIGRTLFYDEVKRGEIKIIKIGKRTLIPDSEAKAWQERKARASK' A
#
# COMPACT_ATOMS: atom_id res chain seq x y z
N MET A 1 -21.71 -13.12 -7.23
CA MET A 1 -21.42 -12.89 -6.99
C MET A 1 -21.42 -12.39 -6.92
N GLN A 2 -21.29 -12.17 -6.81
CA GLN A 2 -21.03 -11.70 -6.55
C GLN A 2 -20.82 -11.00 -6.37
N SER A 3 -21.35 -11.04 -6.10
CA SER A 3 -20.91 -10.12 -5.78
C SER A 3 -19.63 -9.95 -5.59
N LEU A 4 -19.09 -10.52 -5.68
CA LEU A 4 -17.84 -10.38 -5.64
C LEU A 4 -17.30 -9.29 -6.38
N PRO A 5 -17.66 -8.87 -7.37
CA PRO A 5 -17.05 -7.89 -8.16
C PRO A 5 -16.85 -6.59 -7.52
N THR A 6 -17.74 -6.10 -6.75
CA THR A 6 -17.54 -4.84 -6.13
C THR A 6 -16.39 -4.86 -5.21
N HIS A 7 -16.09 -5.99 -4.67
CA HIS A 7 -15.00 -6.07 -3.75
C HIS A 7 -13.66 -5.97 -4.40
N PHE A 8 -13.58 -6.18 -5.68
CA PHE A 8 -12.31 -6.08 -6.36
C PHE A 8 -11.82 -4.68 -6.43
N ASP A 9 -12.71 -3.72 -6.38
CA ASP A 9 -12.30 -2.33 -6.43
C ASP A 9 -11.84 -1.85 -5.07
N GLN A 10 -12.21 -2.56 -4.02
CA GLN A 10 -11.80 -2.20 -2.69
C GLN A 10 -10.86 -3.24 -2.19
N ARG A 11 -9.62 -3.07 -2.49
CA ARG A 11 -8.61 -4.04 -2.12
C ARG A 11 -8.41 -4.08 -0.65
N ILE A 12 -8.26 -5.29 -0.14
CA ILE A 12 -7.92 -5.47 1.26
C ILE A 12 -6.42 -5.26 1.41
N ASN A 13 -5.67 -5.74 0.45
CA ASN A 13 -4.23 -5.60 0.45
C ASN A 13 -3.74 -5.19 -0.92
N TRP A 14 -2.65 -4.46 -0.96
CA TRP A 14 -2.02 -4.04 -2.20
C TRP A 14 -0.75 -4.82 -2.42
N ARG A 15 -0.46 -5.15 -3.66
CA ARG A 15 0.86 -5.64 -4.02
C ARG A 15 1.80 -4.46 -4.10
N VAL A 16 3.09 -4.72 -3.89
CA VAL A 16 4.10 -3.65 -3.93
C VAL A 16 4.03 -2.88 -5.25
N ASP A 17 3.98 -3.60 -6.37
CA ASP A 17 3.96 -2.93 -7.67
C ASP A 17 2.74 -2.05 -7.83
N ASP A 18 1.59 -2.56 -7.44
CA ASP A 18 0.35 -1.79 -7.57
C ASP A 18 0.36 -0.57 -6.65
N PHE A 19 0.86 -0.75 -5.44
CA PHE A 19 0.94 0.36 -4.50
C PHE A 19 1.86 1.46 -5.04
N CYS A 20 3.03 1.07 -5.52
CA CYS A 20 3.98 2.03 -6.05
C CYS A 20 3.42 2.76 -7.27
N LEU A 21 2.76 2.02 -8.14
CA LEU A 21 2.17 2.63 -9.33
C LEU A 21 1.06 3.61 -8.95
N ALA A 22 0.20 3.20 -8.04
CA ALA A 22 -0.93 4.04 -7.64
C ALA A 22 -0.47 5.33 -6.99
N HIS A 23 0.64 5.29 -6.28
CA HIS A 23 1.14 6.47 -5.58
C HIS A 23 2.27 7.18 -6.31
N GLY A 24 2.63 6.68 -7.49
CA GLY A 24 3.65 7.34 -8.29
C GLY A 24 5.03 7.35 -7.68
N ILE A 25 5.37 6.29 -6.95
CA ILE A 25 6.70 6.19 -6.33
C ILE A 25 7.43 4.98 -6.86
N GLY A 26 8.75 4.98 -6.72
CA GLY A 26 9.56 3.87 -7.12
C GLY A 26 9.74 2.88 -5.98
N ARG A 27 10.27 1.72 -6.29
CA ARG A 27 10.51 0.70 -5.28
C ARG A 27 11.54 1.11 -4.25
N THR A 28 12.54 1.87 -4.66
CA THR A 28 13.57 2.34 -3.74
C THR A 28 12.96 3.17 -2.62
N LEU A 29 12.14 4.12 -2.99
CA LEU A 29 11.47 4.95 -2.00
C LEU A 29 10.53 4.11 -1.14
N PHE A 30 9.82 3.19 -1.78
CA PHE A 30 8.91 2.32 -1.04
C PHE A 30 9.65 1.56 0.07
N TYR A 31 10.74 0.91 -0.28
CA TYR A 31 11.46 0.12 0.72
C TYR A 31 12.18 0.97 1.76
N ASP A 32 12.56 2.19 1.41
CA ASP A 32 13.08 3.12 2.39
C ASP A 32 12.01 3.45 3.43
N GLU A 33 10.78 3.68 2.96
CA GLU A 33 9.68 3.97 3.88
C GLU A 33 9.36 2.79 4.78
N VAL A 34 9.47 1.58 4.24
CA VAL A 34 9.28 0.38 5.04
C VAL A 34 10.35 0.29 6.13
N LYS A 35 11.59 0.57 5.76
CA LYS A 35 12.68 0.54 6.73
C LYS A 35 12.50 1.53 7.85
N ARG A 36 11.95 2.69 7.53
CA ARG A 36 11.73 3.72 8.54
C ARG A 36 10.51 3.45 9.40
N GLY A 37 9.76 2.41 9.09
CA GLY A 37 8.54 2.12 9.81
C GLY A 37 7.35 2.96 9.39
N GLU A 38 7.48 3.68 8.27
CA GLU A 38 6.38 4.51 7.78
C GLU A 38 5.31 3.71 7.07
N ILE A 39 5.69 2.60 6.48
CA ILE A 39 4.76 1.70 5.80
C ILE A 39 4.88 0.34 6.46
N LYS A 40 3.77 -0.18 6.94
CA LYS A 40 3.75 -1.51 7.51
C LYS A 40 3.28 -2.50 6.45
N ILE A 41 4.02 -3.57 6.32
CA ILE A 41 3.72 -4.59 5.33
C ILE A 41 3.41 -5.90 6.02
N ILE A 42 2.76 -6.78 5.28
CA ILE A 42 2.58 -8.14 5.74
C ILE A 42 3.14 -9.07 4.68
N LYS A 43 3.57 -10.23 5.12
CA LYS A 43 4.07 -11.23 4.20
C LYS A 43 3.21 -12.46 4.25
N ILE A 44 2.75 -12.89 3.09
CA ILE A 44 1.97 -14.11 2.98
C ILE A 44 2.69 -15.00 1.99
N GLY A 45 3.30 -16.06 2.49
CA GLY A 45 4.15 -16.88 1.66
C GLY A 45 5.31 -16.04 1.15
N LYS A 46 5.45 -15.95 -0.15
CA LYS A 46 6.51 -15.17 -0.75
C LYS A 46 6.08 -13.79 -1.17
N ARG A 47 4.83 -13.44 -0.88
CA ARG A 47 4.30 -12.16 -1.32
C ARG A 47 4.41 -11.12 -0.22
N THR A 48 4.76 -9.92 -0.62
CA THR A 48 4.75 -8.77 0.27
C THR A 48 3.53 -7.95 -0.08
N LEU A 49 2.71 -7.68 0.92
CA LEU A 49 1.46 -6.96 0.71
C LEU A 49 1.37 -5.78 1.67
N ILE A 50 0.66 -4.76 1.26
CA ILE A 50 0.41 -3.59 2.09
C ILE A 50 -1.08 -3.57 2.40
N PRO A 51 -1.48 -3.69 3.67
CA PRO A 51 -2.90 -3.59 4.01
C PRO A 51 -3.46 -2.25 3.57
N ASP A 52 -4.68 -2.26 3.06
CA ASP A 52 -5.27 -1.03 2.55
C ASP A 52 -5.36 0.06 3.61
N SER A 53 -5.63 -0.32 4.85
CA SER A 53 -5.67 0.66 5.93
C SER A 53 -4.32 1.34 6.12
N GLU A 54 -3.23 0.59 5.96
CA GLU A 54 -1.90 1.16 6.07
C GLU A 54 -1.59 2.06 4.88
N ALA A 55 -2.05 1.66 3.70
CA ALA A 55 -1.84 2.48 2.51
C ALA A 55 -2.53 3.83 2.67
N LYS A 56 -3.74 3.81 3.16
CA LYS A 56 -4.48 5.05 3.37
C LYS A 56 -3.85 5.91 4.46
N ALA A 57 -3.41 5.29 5.54
CA ALA A 57 -2.78 6.03 6.62
C ALA A 57 -1.48 6.68 6.16
N TRP A 58 -0.70 5.95 5.37
CA TRP A 58 0.54 6.49 4.84
C TRP A 58 0.27 7.68 3.93
N GLN A 59 -0.72 7.55 3.06
CA GLN A 59 -1.06 8.64 2.15
C GLN A 59 -1.47 9.90 2.92
N GLU A 60 -2.27 9.73 3.95
CA GLU A 60 -2.68 10.86 4.77
C GLU A 60 -1.52 11.53 5.47
N ARG A 61 -0.60 10.74 6.00
CA ARG A 61 0.57 11.30 6.65
C ARG A 61 1.40 12.11 5.68
N LYS A 62 1.60 11.58 4.48
CA LYS A 62 2.40 12.28 3.48
C LYS A 62 1.71 13.54 2.97
N ALA A 63 0.39 13.48 2.82
CA ALA A 63 -0.35 14.65 2.38
C ALA A 63 -0.23 15.78 3.40
N ARG A 64 -0.27 15.44 4.68
CA ARG A 64 -0.10 16.46 5.72
C ARG A 64 1.31 17.02 5.74
N ALA A 65 2.27 16.13 5.57
CA ALA A 65 3.66 16.56 5.63
C ALA A 65 4.05 17.42 4.44
N SER A 66 3.35 17.31 3.34
CA SER A 66 3.70 18.10 2.18
C SER A 66 3.14 19.50 2.18
N LYS A 67 2.49 19.92 3.18
CA LYS A 67 1.98 21.27 3.23
C LYS A 67 3.03 22.31 3.50
#